data_720bbaa765d5a6188eafefa8a8b80a30
#
_entry.id   720bbaa765d5a6188eafefa8a8b80a30
#
_cell.length_a   1.000
_cell.length_b   1.000
_cell.length_c   1.000
_cell.angle_alpha   90.00
_cell.angle_beta   90.00
_cell.angle_gamma   90.00
#
_symmetry.space_group_name_H-M   'P 1'
#
loop_
_entity.id
_entity.type
_entity.pdbx_description
1 polymer ?
#
loop_
_entity_poly.entity_id
_entity_poly.type
_entity_poly.pdbx_seq_one_letter_code
_entity_poly.pdbx_strand_id
1 'polypeptide(L)'
;MGWLFYTDRRIKSYADEKAEITRLCTFEGDTRKTELVKACKVASTWYAAARVTNLDGTAVEDTTYVTDADGSITFGAVFLTRYDDGSWGYKDMEESAGPVESRAPLSLLALLSELKDPDSYAHAWRQRCQDWAAIPDYEEGDKIRLAAPVTLTDGSTCQIVTATHYKRGRQKRRCYRIEETGGLVRLSKASLADSELLSSAKGAASPVLAEYLAGRN
;
A
#
# COMPACT_ATOMS: atom_id res chain seq x y z
N MET A 1 10.46 -18.24 10.04
CA MET A 1 9.07 -18.67 10.31
C MET A 1 8.36 -18.89 9.00
N GLY A 2 7.74 -20.05 8.82
CA GLY A 2 6.97 -20.35 7.61
C GLY A 2 5.61 -19.66 7.67
N TRP A 3 5.16 -19.16 6.56
CA TRP A 3 3.80 -18.61 6.43
C TRP A 3 2.80 -19.77 6.46
N LEU A 4 1.73 -19.63 7.23
CA LEU A 4 0.63 -20.55 7.26
C LEU A 4 -0.52 -20.03 6.38
N PHE A 5 -1.04 -20.89 5.51
CA PHE A 5 -2.24 -20.58 4.75
C PHE A 5 -3.43 -21.28 5.38
N TYR A 6 -4.43 -20.51 5.71
CA TYR A 6 -5.73 -21.01 6.14
C TYR A 6 -6.68 -20.88 4.95
N THR A 7 -7.47 -21.91 4.69
CA THR A 7 -8.41 -21.94 3.57
C THR A 7 -9.85 -22.05 4.06
N ASP A 8 -10.75 -21.29 3.46
CA ASP A 8 -12.17 -21.37 3.73
C ASP A 8 -12.98 -21.24 2.44
N ARG A 9 -13.77 -22.28 2.12
CA ARG A 9 -14.62 -22.31 0.93
C ARG A 9 -15.90 -21.45 1.06
N ARG A 10 -16.22 -20.97 2.26
CA ARG A 10 -17.38 -20.11 2.51
C ARG A 10 -17.11 -18.67 2.09
N ILE A 11 -15.83 -18.27 2.07
CA ILE A 11 -15.42 -16.91 1.70
C ILE A 11 -15.45 -16.79 0.17
N LYS A 12 -16.38 -16.00 -0.37
CA LYS A 12 -16.60 -15.85 -1.82
C LYS A 12 -16.65 -14.39 -2.28
N SER A 13 -16.76 -13.45 -1.36
CA SER A 13 -16.92 -12.03 -1.66
C SER A 13 -16.00 -11.16 -0.80
N TYR A 14 -15.84 -9.89 -1.19
CA TYR A 14 -15.15 -8.89 -0.37
C TYR A 14 -15.76 -8.75 1.04
N ALA A 15 -17.09 -8.86 1.15
CA ALA A 15 -17.77 -8.76 2.44
C ALA A 15 -17.42 -9.95 3.35
N ASP A 16 -17.38 -11.17 2.78
CA ASP A 16 -17.00 -12.37 3.52
C ASP A 16 -15.53 -12.28 3.98
N GLU A 17 -14.62 -11.84 3.08
CA GLU A 17 -13.23 -11.61 3.45
C GLU A 17 -13.11 -10.62 4.61
N LYS A 18 -13.83 -9.48 4.53
CA LYS A 18 -13.82 -8.46 5.57
C LYS A 18 -14.31 -9.00 6.91
N ALA A 19 -15.38 -9.78 6.89
CA ALA A 19 -15.92 -10.43 8.09
C ALA A 19 -14.90 -11.38 8.71
N GLU A 20 -14.21 -12.16 7.88
CA GLU A 20 -13.17 -13.08 8.36
C GLU A 20 -11.95 -12.35 8.92
N ILE A 21 -11.45 -11.31 8.27
CA ILE A 21 -10.35 -10.48 8.80
C ILE A 21 -10.77 -9.83 10.14
N THR A 22 -12.04 -9.38 10.25
CA THR A 22 -12.56 -8.87 11.52
C THR A 22 -12.52 -9.92 12.61
N ARG A 23 -12.96 -11.14 12.33
CA ARG A 23 -12.93 -12.27 13.27
C ARG A 23 -11.51 -12.62 13.71
N LEU A 24 -10.54 -12.62 12.77
CA LEU A 24 -9.13 -12.91 13.04
C LEU A 24 -8.45 -11.86 13.92
N CYS A 25 -8.89 -10.60 13.81
CA CYS A 25 -8.38 -9.49 14.60
C CYS A 25 -9.24 -9.17 15.84
N THR A 26 -10.26 -10.00 16.14
CA THR A 26 -11.15 -9.77 17.31
C THR A 26 -11.30 -11.08 18.07
N PHE A 27 -10.59 -11.20 19.16
CA PHE A 27 -10.62 -12.37 20.02
C PHE A 27 -10.24 -12.02 21.46
N GLU A 28 -10.62 -12.87 22.37
CA GLU A 28 -10.31 -12.76 23.79
C GLU A 28 -9.54 -14.01 24.22
N GLY A 29 -8.37 -13.80 24.81
CA GLY A 29 -7.55 -14.81 25.44
C GLY A 29 -7.73 -14.79 26.97
N ASP A 30 -6.88 -15.49 27.67
CA ASP A 30 -6.99 -15.62 29.16
C ASP A 30 -6.72 -14.30 29.88
N THR A 31 -5.85 -13.45 29.36
CA THR A 31 -5.41 -12.21 30.02
C THR A 31 -5.58 -10.96 29.16
N ARG A 32 -5.75 -11.13 27.86
CA ARG A 32 -5.78 -10.02 26.90
C ARG A 32 -6.93 -10.16 25.93
N LYS A 33 -7.48 -9.02 25.54
CA LYS A 33 -8.45 -8.88 24.45
C LYS A 33 -7.80 -8.17 23.29
N THR A 34 -8.07 -8.66 22.08
CA THR A 34 -7.68 -8.01 20.82
C THR A 34 -8.93 -7.60 20.07
N GLU A 35 -8.99 -6.37 19.59
CA GLU A 35 -10.13 -5.82 18.85
C GLU A 35 -9.66 -5.14 17.57
N LEU A 36 -10.37 -5.40 16.46
CA LEU A 36 -10.13 -4.71 15.22
C LEU A 36 -10.52 -3.23 15.35
N VAL A 37 -9.57 -2.31 15.13
CA VAL A 37 -9.82 -0.87 15.05
C VAL A 37 -10.17 -0.45 13.64
N LYS A 38 -9.40 -0.92 12.65
CA LYS A 38 -9.61 -0.61 11.24
C LYS A 38 -9.04 -1.71 10.35
N ALA A 39 -9.74 -2.01 9.25
CA ALA A 39 -9.21 -2.83 8.18
C ALA A 39 -9.46 -2.20 6.81
N CYS A 40 -8.53 -2.38 5.88
CA CYS A 40 -8.65 -1.96 4.50
C CYS A 40 -7.94 -2.93 3.56
N LYS A 41 -8.44 -3.08 2.34
CA LYS A 41 -7.84 -3.94 1.31
C LYS A 41 -7.18 -3.09 0.22
N VAL A 42 -5.93 -3.37 -0.07
CA VAL A 42 -5.19 -2.79 -1.20
C VAL A 42 -4.71 -3.94 -2.09
N ALA A 43 -5.25 -4.03 -3.30
CA ALA A 43 -5.07 -5.17 -4.20
C ALA A 43 -5.50 -6.51 -3.53
N SER A 44 -4.59 -7.47 -3.38
CA SER A 44 -4.83 -8.77 -2.73
C SER A 44 -4.42 -8.79 -1.24
N THR A 45 -4.11 -7.64 -0.64
CA THR A 45 -3.60 -7.57 0.71
C THR A 45 -4.55 -6.80 1.60
N TRP A 46 -4.93 -7.38 2.74
CA TRP A 46 -5.60 -6.69 3.81
C TRP A 46 -4.60 -6.15 4.81
N TYR A 47 -4.83 -4.93 5.24
CA TYR A 47 -4.09 -4.26 6.32
C TYR A 47 -5.07 -3.98 7.45
N ALA A 48 -4.70 -4.32 8.66
CA ALA A 48 -5.52 -4.13 9.84
C ALA A 48 -4.73 -3.42 10.94
N ALA A 49 -5.39 -2.55 11.69
CA ALA A 49 -4.93 -2.04 12.97
C ALA A 49 -5.75 -2.78 14.04
N ALA A 50 -5.08 -3.49 14.92
CA ALA A 50 -5.69 -4.27 16.00
C ALA A 50 -5.19 -3.76 17.36
N ARG A 51 -6.13 -3.49 18.27
CA ARG A 51 -5.85 -2.99 19.60
C ARG A 51 -5.86 -4.13 20.61
N VAL A 52 -4.87 -4.16 21.47
CA VAL A 52 -4.74 -5.10 22.60
C VAL A 52 -4.94 -4.36 23.91
N THR A 53 -5.74 -4.93 24.80
CA THR A 53 -5.94 -4.48 26.18
C THR A 53 -5.81 -5.65 27.14
N ASN A 54 -5.37 -5.42 28.36
CA ASN A 54 -5.42 -6.41 29.42
C ASN A 54 -6.84 -6.47 30.00
N LEU A 55 -7.32 -7.68 30.30
CA LEU A 55 -8.67 -7.88 30.84
C LEU A 55 -8.83 -7.36 32.26
N ASP A 56 -7.75 -7.27 33.05
CA ASP A 56 -7.74 -6.72 34.40
C ASP A 56 -7.65 -5.19 34.46
N GLY A 57 -7.61 -4.54 33.27
CA GLY A 57 -7.54 -3.08 33.16
C GLY A 57 -6.15 -2.49 33.44
N THR A 58 -5.12 -3.30 33.63
CA THR A 58 -3.74 -2.82 33.74
C THR A 58 -3.20 -2.44 32.37
N ALA A 59 -2.17 -1.59 32.34
CA ALA A 59 -1.50 -1.22 31.10
C ALA A 59 -0.82 -2.44 30.44
N VAL A 60 -0.90 -2.51 29.12
CA VAL A 60 -0.23 -3.58 28.36
C VAL A 60 1.27 -3.33 28.37
N GLU A 61 2.03 -4.27 28.90
CA GLU A 61 3.48 -4.29 28.77
C GLU A 61 3.87 -5.02 27.46
N ASP A 62 4.67 -4.37 26.62
CA ASP A 62 5.15 -4.91 25.37
C ASP A 62 6.62 -4.49 25.13
N THR A 63 7.38 -5.29 24.41
CA THR A 63 8.79 -5.00 24.11
C THR A 63 8.97 -4.17 22.85
N THR A 64 8.01 -4.17 21.95
CA THR A 64 8.06 -3.52 20.63
C THR A 64 7.37 -2.17 20.64
N TYR A 65 6.22 -2.09 21.30
CA TYR A 65 5.33 -0.92 21.27
C TYR A 65 5.39 -0.11 22.55
N VAL A 66 5.27 1.20 22.42
CA VAL A 66 4.99 2.10 23.54
C VAL A 66 3.51 1.94 23.88
N THR A 67 3.19 1.79 25.16
CA THR A 67 1.82 1.71 25.63
C THR A 67 1.14 3.07 25.48
N ASP A 68 -0.03 3.09 24.87
CA ASP A 68 -0.85 4.29 24.67
C ASP A 68 -1.35 4.83 26.04
N ALA A 69 -1.82 6.08 26.07
CA ALA A 69 -2.28 6.73 27.30
C ALA A 69 -3.47 6.03 27.98
N ASP A 70 -4.24 5.24 27.21
CA ASP A 70 -5.36 4.43 27.73
C ASP A 70 -4.94 3.03 28.23
N GLY A 71 -3.65 2.76 28.26
CA GLY A 71 -3.10 1.48 28.70
C GLY A 71 -3.11 0.39 27.63
N SER A 72 -3.54 0.67 26.42
CA SER A 72 -3.57 -0.27 25.29
C SER A 72 -2.30 -0.20 24.44
N ILE A 73 -2.16 -1.13 23.49
CA ILE A 73 -1.29 -1.01 22.32
C ILE A 73 -2.12 -1.27 21.05
N THR A 74 -1.75 -0.63 19.94
CA THR A 74 -2.34 -0.90 18.62
C THR A 74 -1.23 -1.26 17.65
N PHE A 75 -1.30 -2.45 17.06
CA PHE A 75 -0.31 -2.95 16.11
C PHE A 75 -0.88 -3.15 14.71
N GLY A 76 0.00 -3.19 13.72
CA GLY A 76 -0.35 -3.46 12.33
C GLY A 76 -0.30 -4.96 12.01
N ALA A 77 -1.36 -5.46 11.36
CA ALA A 77 -1.40 -6.82 10.82
C ALA A 77 -1.61 -6.78 9.29
N VAL A 78 -0.97 -7.69 8.58
CA VAL A 78 -1.01 -7.84 7.13
C VAL A 78 -1.51 -9.23 6.77
N PHE A 79 -2.55 -9.30 5.94
CA PHE A 79 -3.12 -10.56 5.45
C PHE A 79 -3.04 -10.58 3.92
N LEU A 80 -2.17 -11.43 3.40
CA LEU A 80 -2.10 -11.67 1.96
C LEU A 80 -3.16 -12.71 1.58
N THR A 81 -4.16 -12.29 0.81
CA THR A 81 -5.30 -13.15 0.44
C THR A 81 -5.18 -13.68 -0.97
N ARG A 82 -5.72 -14.87 -1.19
CA ARG A 82 -5.83 -15.49 -2.51
C ARG A 82 -7.11 -16.34 -2.61
N TYR A 83 -7.54 -16.55 -3.86
CA TYR A 83 -8.51 -17.59 -4.19
C TYR A 83 -7.80 -18.68 -5.01
N ASP A 84 -8.00 -19.93 -4.66
CA ASP A 84 -7.42 -21.09 -5.32
C ASP A 84 -8.50 -22.19 -5.40
N ASP A 85 -8.76 -22.73 -6.59
CA ASP A 85 -9.78 -23.77 -6.86
C ASP A 85 -11.14 -23.52 -6.19
N GLY A 86 -11.57 -22.24 -6.19
CA GLY A 86 -12.81 -21.81 -5.56
C GLY A 86 -12.78 -21.74 -4.03
N SER A 87 -11.61 -21.92 -3.43
CA SER A 87 -11.38 -21.67 -2.01
C SER A 87 -10.64 -20.35 -1.80
N TRP A 88 -10.94 -19.69 -0.70
CA TRP A 88 -10.22 -18.51 -0.24
C TRP A 88 -9.20 -18.92 0.83
N GLY A 89 -8.04 -18.30 0.76
CA GLY A 89 -7.00 -18.46 1.75
C GLY A 89 -6.32 -17.17 2.09
N TYR A 90 -5.67 -17.13 3.24
CA TYR A 90 -4.85 -16.00 3.65
C TYR A 90 -3.56 -16.48 4.32
N LYS A 91 -2.63 -15.58 4.37
CA LYS A 91 -1.36 -15.70 5.06
C LYS A 91 -1.18 -14.40 5.83
N ASP A 92 -1.00 -14.52 7.14
CA ASP A 92 -0.93 -13.39 8.06
C ASP A 92 0.49 -13.12 8.57
N MET A 93 0.72 -11.89 8.96
CA MET A 93 1.97 -11.43 9.56
C MET A 93 1.74 -10.11 10.30
N GLU A 94 2.29 -10.00 11.48
CA GLU A 94 2.36 -8.72 12.18
C GLU A 94 3.44 -7.82 11.59
N GLU A 95 3.30 -6.50 11.72
CA GLU A 95 4.30 -5.54 11.26
C GLU A 95 5.68 -5.75 11.88
N SER A 96 5.74 -6.24 13.12
CA SER A 96 6.96 -6.58 13.85
C SER A 96 7.78 -7.72 13.21
N ALA A 97 7.13 -8.55 12.38
CA ALA A 97 7.78 -9.60 11.61
C ALA A 97 8.27 -9.13 10.23
N GLY A 98 8.11 -7.85 9.88
CA GLY A 98 8.62 -7.23 8.65
C GLY A 98 7.96 -7.72 7.36
N PRO A 99 6.64 -7.62 7.19
CA PRO A 99 5.98 -8.05 5.95
C PRO A 99 6.51 -7.29 4.73
N VAL A 100 6.58 -8.00 3.60
CA VAL A 100 7.06 -7.42 2.33
C VAL A 100 6.02 -6.47 1.74
N GLU A 101 4.75 -6.79 1.89
CA GLU A 101 3.63 -5.96 1.46
C GLU A 101 3.55 -4.70 2.31
N SER A 102 3.92 -3.56 1.72
CA SER A 102 4.05 -2.28 2.41
C SER A 102 3.25 -1.17 1.71
N ARG A 103 1.93 -1.36 1.64
CA ARG A 103 0.97 -0.42 1.02
C ARG A 103 -0.16 -0.04 1.96
N ALA A 104 0.06 -0.13 3.26
CA ALA A 104 -0.92 0.28 4.25
C ALA A 104 -1.21 1.79 4.10
N PRO A 105 -2.48 2.22 4.10
CA PRO A 105 -2.81 3.64 4.02
C PRO A 105 -2.30 4.40 5.24
N LEU A 106 -1.89 5.65 5.05
CA LEU A 106 -1.45 6.53 6.14
C LEU A 106 -2.50 6.65 7.25
N SER A 107 -3.79 6.64 6.89
CA SER A 107 -4.89 6.67 7.86
C SER A 107 -5.05 5.38 8.70
N LEU A 108 -4.34 4.32 8.36
CA LEU A 108 -4.22 3.13 9.19
C LEU A 108 -2.95 3.24 10.04
N LEU A 109 -1.83 3.64 9.46
CA LEU A 109 -0.57 3.83 10.19
C LEU A 109 -0.71 4.82 11.34
N ALA A 110 -1.53 5.86 11.17
CA ALA A 110 -1.81 6.86 12.21
C ALA A 110 -2.57 6.32 13.44
N LEU A 111 -3.05 5.08 13.39
CA LEU A 111 -3.73 4.42 14.51
C LEU A 111 -2.79 3.52 15.32
N LEU A 112 -1.60 3.25 14.82
CA LEU A 112 -0.66 2.32 15.42
C LEU A 112 0.11 2.99 16.56
N SER A 113 0.30 2.28 17.66
CA SER A 113 1.10 2.75 18.78
C SER A 113 2.54 3.02 18.38
N GLU A 114 3.20 3.94 19.04
CA GLU A 114 4.58 4.29 18.80
C GLU A 114 5.51 3.08 19.04
N LEU A 115 6.60 3.01 18.26
CA LEU A 115 7.58 1.93 18.38
C LEU A 115 8.72 2.35 19.32
N LYS A 116 9.17 1.42 20.17
CA LYS A 116 10.31 1.65 21.07
C LYS A 116 11.66 1.68 20.37
N ASP A 117 11.78 0.86 19.31
CA ASP A 117 13.03 0.70 18.57
C ASP A 117 12.89 1.27 17.15
N PRO A 118 13.62 2.36 16.81
CA PRO A 118 13.62 2.94 15.47
C PRO A 118 14.27 2.05 14.41
N ASP A 119 15.08 1.06 14.81
CA ASP A 119 15.76 0.14 13.90
C ASP A 119 14.99 -1.18 13.71
N SER A 120 13.79 -1.29 14.29
CA SER A 120 12.95 -2.49 14.21
C SER A 120 12.40 -2.76 12.80
N TYR A 121 12.04 -4.01 12.55
CA TYR A 121 11.34 -4.40 11.32
C TYR A 121 10.01 -3.67 11.15
N ALA A 122 9.29 -3.40 12.24
CA ALA A 122 8.05 -2.63 12.22
C ALA A 122 8.29 -1.20 11.73
N HIS A 123 9.33 -0.52 12.24
CA HIS A 123 9.70 0.81 11.80
C HIS A 123 10.04 0.84 10.31
N ALA A 124 10.89 -0.07 9.85
CA ALA A 124 11.24 -0.20 8.43
C ALA A 124 10.01 -0.50 7.55
N TRP A 125 9.04 -1.29 8.04
CA TRP A 125 7.81 -1.55 7.32
C TRP A 125 6.91 -0.31 7.24
N ARG A 126 6.74 0.42 8.35
CA ARG A 126 5.96 1.68 8.38
C ARG A 126 6.57 2.73 7.44
N GLN A 127 7.91 2.85 7.43
CA GLN A 127 8.60 3.74 6.51
C GLN A 127 8.32 3.38 5.05
N ARG A 128 8.43 2.11 4.65
CA ARG A 128 8.08 1.67 3.29
C ARG A 128 6.62 1.96 2.92
N CYS A 129 5.69 1.87 3.88
CA CYS A 129 4.30 2.26 3.64
C CYS A 129 4.15 3.77 3.40
N GLN A 130 4.87 4.59 4.16
CA GLN A 130 4.91 6.04 3.99
C GLN A 130 5.52 6.43 2.64
N ASP A 131 6.65 5.83 2.28
CA ASP A 131 7.31 6.04 0.98
C ASP A 131 6.37 5.67 -0.18
N TRP A 132 5.68 4.52 -0.06
CA TRP A 132 4.66 4.14 -1.05
C TRP A 132 3.51 5.15 -1.14
N ALA A 133 3.05 5.67 -0.02
CA ALA A 133 1.97 6.67 0.01
C ALA A 133 2.43 8.02 -0.57
N ALA A 134 3.71 8.36 -0.40
CA ALA A 134 4.30 9.60 -0.91
C ALA A 134 4.44 9.62 -2.45
N ILE A 135 4.42 8.44 -3.11
CA ILE A 135 4.48 8.39 -4.58
C ILE A 135 3.26 9.12 -5.17
N PRO A 136 3.45 10.14 -6.02
CA PRO A 136 2.37 10.96 -6.52
C PRO A 136 1.31 10.18 -7.32
N ASP A 137 0.06 10.59 -7.20
CA ASP A 137 -1.02 10.20 -8.09
C ASP A 137 -1.22 11.30 -9.15
N TYR A 138 -0.79 11.03 -10.38
CA TYR A 138 -0.89 11.97 -11.49
C TYR A 138 -2.29 12.01 -12.08
N GLU A 139 -2.74 13.20 -12.49
CA GLU A 139 -4.02 13.41 -13.16
C GLU A 139 -3.92 13.14 -14.67
N GLU A 140 -5.06 12.95 -15.34
CA GLU A 140 -5.11 12.78 -16.80
C GLU A 140 -4.59 14.05 -17.50
N GLY A 141 -3.61 13.89 -18.36
CA GLY A 141 -2.93 14.99 -19.06
C GLY A 141 -1.65 15.48 -18.38
N ASP A 142 -1.34 15.03 -17.16
CA ASP A 142 -0.07 15.36 -16.50
C ASP A 142 1.10 14.74 -17.28
N LYS A 143 2.10 15.56 -17.60
CA LYS A 143 3.33 15.14 -18.26
C LYS A 143 4.42 14.91 -17.22
N ILE A 144 5.04 13.73 -17.28
CA ILE A 144 5.87 13.19 -16.21
C ILE A 144 7.20 12.74 -16.79
N ARG A 145 8.30 13.08 -16.11
CA ARG A 145 9.62 12.46 -16.33
C ARG A 145 9.82 11.36 -15.30
N LEU A 146 10.04 10.14 -15.74
CA LEU A 146 10.38 9.01 -14.88
C LEU A 146 11.80 9.16 -14.36
N ALA A 147 12.05 8.78 -13.10
CA ALA A 147 13.39 8.82 -12.50
C ALA A 147 14.40 7.94 -13.26
N ALA A 148 13.94 6.79 -13.76
CA ALA A 148 14.72 5.90 -14.64
C ALA A 148 13.94 5.57 -15.90
N PRO A 149 14.62 5.40 -17.05
CA PRO A 149 13.99 4.94 -18.28
C PRO A 149 13.35 3.55 -18.09
N VAL A 150 12.14 3.40 -18.64
CA VAL A 150 11.43 2.11 -18.65
C VAL A 150 11.66 1.44 -20.01
N THR A 151 12.15 0.21 -19.99
CA THR A 151 12.31 -0.60 -21.21
C THR A 151 10.97 -1.20 -21.60
N LEU A 152 10.61 -1.01 -22.86
CA LEU A 152 9.38 -1.53 -23.48
C LEU A 152 9.59 -2.94 -24.01
N THR A 153 8.50 -3.60 -24.39
CA THR A 153 8.53 -4.98 -24.91
C THR A 153 9.27 -5.11 -26.26
N ASP A 154 9.40 -4.03 -27.00
CA ASP A 154 10.15 -3.96 -28.27
C ASP A 154 11.64 -3.61 -28.06
N GLY A 155 12.10 -3.51 -26.82
CA GLY A 155 13.46 -3.16 -26.43
C GLY A 155 13.76 -1.65 -26.44
N SER A 156 12.84 -0.80 -26.89
CA SER A 156 12.97 0.66 -26.78
C SER A 156 12.82 1.12 -25.34
N THR A 157 13.28 2.34 -25.04
CA THR A 157 13.14 2.94 -23.71
C THR A 157 12.32 4.21 -23.78
N CYS A 158 11.57 4.51 -22.74
CA CYS A 158 10.88 5.77 -22.57
C CYS A 158 11.17 6.37 -21.19
N GLN A 159 11.24 7.68 -21.11
CA GLN A 159 11.44 8.42 -19.87
C GLN A 159 10.41 9.52 -19.65
N ILE A 160 9.77 10.00 -20.73
CA ILE A 160 8.73 11.02 -20.65
C ILE A 160 7.40 10.43 -21.07
N VAL A 161 6.41 10.56 -20.19
CA VAL A 161 5.07 10.00 -20.41
C VAL A 161 4.00 11.01 -20.00
N THR A 162 2.84 10.90 -20.62
CA THR A 162 1.64 11.67 -20.24
C THR A 162 0.60 10.74 -19.65
N ALA A 163 0.12 11.06 -18.45
CA ALA A 163 -0.93 10.30 -17.79
C ALA A 163 -2.23 10.35 -18.60
N THR A 164 -2.82 9.19 -18.91
CA THR A 164 -4.04 9.07 -19.69
C THR A 164 -4.85 7.85 -19.27
N HIS A 165 -5.93 7.61 -19.95
CA HIS A 165 -6.76 6.43 -19.71
C HIS A 165 -7.12 5.76 -21.04
N TYR A 166 -7.22 4.44 -21.01
CA TYR A 166 -7.87 3.69 -22.08
C TYR A 166 -9.15 3.01 -21.56
N LYS A 167 -10.12 2.85 -22.44
CA LYS A 167 -11.36 2.13 -22.14
C LYS A 167 -11.21 0.66 -22.52
N ARG A 168 -11.57 -0.25 -21.61
CA ARG A 168 -11.76 -1.67 -21.90
C ARG A 168 -13.15 -2.08 -21.44
N GLY A 169 -14.08 -2.16 -22.40
CA GLY A 169 -15.50 -2.32 -22.08
C GLY A 169 -16.02 -1.11 -21.30
N ARG A 170 -16.64 -1.35 -20.14
CA ARG A 170 -17.16 -0.29 -19.25
C ARG A 170 -16.12 0.28 -18.28
N GLN A 171 -14.91 -0.29 -18.24
CA GLN A 171 -13.87 0.12 -17.31
C GLN A 171 -12.92 1.13 -17.96
N LYS A 172 -12.70 2.25 -17.26
CA LYS A 172 -11.65 3.21 -17.54
C LYS A 172 -10.40 2.78 -16.73
N ARG A 173 -9.28 2.55 -17.41
CA ARG A 173 -8.03 2.12 -16.78
C ARG A 173 -6.93 3.13 -17.04
N ARG A 174 -6.19 3.49 -16.00
CA ARG A 174 -5.04 4.37 -16.10
C ARG A 174 -3.95 3.71 -16.96
N CYS A 175 -3.36 4.49 -17.85
CA CYS A 175 -2.17 4.17 -18.61
C CYS A 175 -1.40 5.47 -18.89
N TYR A 176 -0.28 5.36 -19.56
CA TYR A 176 0.58 6.49 -19.87
C TYR A 176 0.91 6.48 -21.35
N ARG A 177 0.80 7.64 -22.00
CA ARG A 177 1.20 7.82 -23.38
C ARG A 177 2.69 8.17 -23.41
N ILE A 178 3.45 7.46 -24.19
CA ILE A 178 4.88 7.70 -24.42
C ILE A 178 5.02 8.89 -25.35
N GLU A 179 5.76 9.91 -24.97
CA GLU A 179 5.91 11.12 -25.75
C GLU A 179 6.70 10.88 -27.07
N GLU A 180 7.68 9.99 -27.03
CA GLU A 180 8.53 9.70 -28.17
C GLU A 180 7.83 8.92 -29.29
N THR A 181 6.94 8.01 -28.94
CA THR A 181 6.30 7.09 -29.90
C THR A 181 4.79 7.26 -30.02
N GLY A 182 4.16 7.95 -29.09
CA GLY A 182 2.70 8.01 -28.96
C GLY A 182 2.04 6.73 -28.48
N GLY A 183 2.82 5.67 -28.24
CA GLY A 183 2.34 4.39 -27.71
C GLY A 183 1.78 4.50 -26.30
N LEU A 184 1.03 3.47 -25.87
CA LEU A 184 0.50 3.40 -24.51
C LEU A 184 1.26 2.36 -23.69
N VAL A 185 1.67 2.74 -22.49
CA VAL A 185 2.33 1.86 -21.51
C VAL A 185 1.56 1.84 -20.19
N ARG A 186 1.61 0.71 -19.49
CA ARG A 186 1.16 0.60 -18.11
C ARG A 186 2.37 0.69 -17.19
N LEU A 187 2.35 1.68 -16.32
CA LEU A 187 3.36 1.83 -15.28
C LEU A 187 2.77 1.39 -13.94
N SER A 188 3.58 0.72 -13.15
CA SER A 188 3.27 0.47 -11.75
C SER A 188 3.44 1.76 -10.95
N LYS A 189 2.81 1.87 -9.77
CA LYS A 189 3.06 3.01 -8.88
C LYS A 189 4.54 3.10 -8.49
N ALA A 190 5.23 1.97 -8.32
CA ALA A 190 6.67 1.94 -8.06
C ALA A 190 7.51 2.54 -9.21
N SER A 191 7.09 2.38 -10.46
CA SER A 191 7.77 3.00 -11.60
C SER A 191 7.63 4.52 -11.65
N LEU A 192 6.73 5.08 -10.85
CA LEU A 192 6.49 6.52 -10.69
C LEU A 192 7.19 7.09 -9.45
N ALA A 193 7.87 6.25 -8.67
CA ALA A 193 8.68 6.73 -7.55
C ALA A 193 9.75 7.71 -8.07
N ASP A 194 9.98 8.77 -7.32
CA ASP A 194 10.96 9.82 -7.63
C ASP A 194 10.79 10.44 -9.04
N SER A 195 9.62 10.27 -9.66
CA SER A 195 9.29 10.89 -10.93
C SER A 195 8.94 12.37 -10.74
N GLU A 196 9.21 13.17 -11.78
CA GLU A 196 9.04 14.61 -11.80
C GLU A 196 7.84 15.03 -12.65
N LEU A 197 6.98 15.88 -12.11
CA LEU A 197 5.90 16.51 -12.89
C LEU A 197 6.47 17.62 -13.76
N LEU A 198 6.48 17.43 -15.08
CA LEU A 198 6.97 18.43 -16.04
C LEU A 198 5.91 19.48 -16.37
N SER A 199 4.66 19.08 -16.53
CA SER A 199 3.52 19.99 -16.68
C SER A 199 2.24 19.35 -16.15
N SER A 200 1.38 20.17 -15.53
CA SER A 200 0.06 19.74 -15.09
C SER A 200 -1.00 20.05 -16.13
N ALA A 201 -1.94 19.13 -16.31
CA ALA A 201 -3.14 19.35 -17.14
C ALA A 201 -3.97 20.57 -16.67
N LYS A 202 -3.82 21.00 -15.41
CA LYS A 202 -4.51 22.16 -14.81
C LYS A 202 -3.80 23.49 -15.03
N GLY A 203 -2.71 23.55 -15.81
CA GLY A 203 -2.25 24.82 -16.39
C GLY A 203 -1.03 25.49 -15.78
N ALA A 204 -0.13 24.81 -15.09
CA ALA A 204 1.18 25.35 -14.76
C ALA A 204 2.29 24.52 -15.40
N ALA A 205 2.97 25.07 -16.39
CA ALA A 205 4.20 24.46 -16.90
C ALA A 205 5.28 24.56 -15.80
N SER A 206 5.91 23.42 -15.47
CA SER A 206 7.10 23.42 -14.61
C SER A 206 8.24 24.18 -15.32
N PRO A 207 9.10 24.93 -14.59
CA PRO A 207 10.30 25.55 -15.14
C PRO A 207 11.19 24.58 -15.95
N VAL A 208 11.24 23.33 -15.52
CA VAL A 208 12.02 22.24 -16.17
C VAL A 208 11.51 21.89 -17.57
N LEU A 209 10.20 22.03 -17.84
CA LEU A 209 9.67 21.81 -19.20
C LEU A 209 10.16 22.89 -20.18
N ALA A 210 10.26 24.14 -19.72
CA ALA A 210 10.77 25.24 -20.53
C ALA A 210 12.24 25.00 -20.92
N GLU A 211 13.06 24.51 -20.02
CA GLU A 211 14.47 24.17 -20.23
C GLU A 211 14.65 22.99 -21.19
N TYR A 212 13.83 21.95 -21.03
CA TYR A 212 13.84 20.78 -21.93
C TYR A 212 13.44 21.10 -23.37
N LEU A 213 12.46 22.00 -23.55
CA LEU A 213 12.03 22.43 -24.88
C LEU A 213 13.04 23.38 -25.54
N ALA A 214 13.75 24.20 -24.74
CA ALA A 214 14.78 25.09 -25.25
C ALA A 214 16.04 24.38 -25.75
N GLY A 215 16.36 23.19 -25.22
CA GLY A 215 17.52 22.39 -25.64
C GLY A 215 17.32 21.53 -26.89
N ARG A 216 16.14 21.61 -27.56
CA ARG A 216 15.80 20.86 -28.78
C ARG A 216 15.79 21.69 -30.09
N ASN A 217 16.22 22.94 -30.07
CA ASN A 217 16.38 23.81 -31.23
C ASN A 217 17.80 23.80 -31.78
#